data_b2ce1dec21305d0d24d3e5591ebfccc5
#
_entry.id   b2ce1dec21305d0d24d3e5591ebfccc5
#
_cell.length_a   1.000
_cell.length_b   1.000
_cell.length_c   1.000
_cell.angle_alpha   90.00
_cell.angle_beta   90.00
_cell.angle_gamma   90.00
#
_symmetry.space_group_name_H-M   'P 1'
#
loop_
_entity.id
_entity.type
_entity.pdbx_description
1 polymer ?
#
loop_
_entity_poly.entity_id
_entity_poly.type
_entity_poly.pdbx_seq_one_letter_code
_entity_poly.pdbx_strand_id
1 'polypeptide(L)'
;MKTVITYGTFDLFHIGHLRILQRARALAGEDGRLIVAVSSDRFNWVEKHKKCAIPDWQRMEIVGALKCVDLVIPEDNWEQKKTDVAKYGVDVCVMGDDWAGKFDFLKDQCEVVYLPRTPDISSTQIKGDLSQRK
;
A
#
# COMPACT_ATOMS: atom_id res chain seq x y z
N MET A 1 -4.31 21.40 1.44
CA MET A 1 -3.52 20.18 1.74
C MET A 1 -4.14 18.98 1.03
N LYS A 2 -3.34 18.25 0.29
CA LYS A 2 -3.81 17.06 -0.42
C LYS A 2 -3.48 15.80 0.38
N THR A 3 -4.47 14.95 0.60
CA THR A 3 -4.30 13.66 1.28
C THR A 3 -4.31 12.53 0.26
N VAL A 4 -3.26 11.74 0.25
CA VAL A 4 -3.11 10.56 -0.62
C VAL A 4 -3.13 9.31 0.24
N ILE A 5 -3.82 8.28 -0.21
CA ILE A 5 -3.84 6.97 0.47
C ILE A 5 -3.41 5.89 -0.51
N THR A 6 -2.69 4.89 0.00
CA THR A 6 -2.38 3.68 -0.74
C THR A 6 -2.53 2.46 0.16
N TYR A 7 -2.84 1.32 -0.43
CA TYR A 7 -3.08 0.06 0.27
C TYR A 7 -2.08 -0.98 -0.20
N GLY A 8 -1.60 -1.80 0.70
CA GLY A 8 -0.69 -2.86 0.31
C GLY A 8 -0.32 -3.77 1.47
N THR A 9 0.32 -4.88 1.14
CA THR A 9 0.80 -5.85 2.13
C THR A 9 2.19 -5.46 2.64
N PHE A 10 3.09 -5.04 1.75
CA PHE A 10 4.45 -4.61 2.05
C PHE A 10 5.26 -5.69 2.81
N ASP A 11 5.05 -6.94 2.41
CA ASP A 11 5.81 -8.06 2.97
C ASP A 11 7.21 -8.08 2.34
N LEU A 12 8.24 -8.40 3.14
CA LEU A 12 9.64 -8.38 2.69
C LEU A 12 9.95 -7.04 2.00
N PHE A 13 9.79 -5.95 2.73
CA PHE A 13 9.90 -4.60 2.21
C PHE A 13 11.18 -4.42 1.39
N HIS A 14 11.04 -3.90 0.17
CA HIS A 14 12.14 -3.74 -0.77
C HIS A 14 12.04 -2.41 -1.51
N ILE A 15 13.02 -2.15 -2.38
CA ILE A 15 13.12 -0.86 -3.09
C ILE A 15 11.88 -0.57 -3.95
N GLY A 16 11.24 -1.59 -4.50
CA GLY A 16 10.01 -1.42 -5.26
C GLY A 16 8.88 -0.82 -4.42
N HIS A 17 8.72 -1.31 -3.19
CA HIS A 17 7.76 -0.75 -2.23
C HIS A 17 8.10 0.71 -1.91
N LEU A 18 9.38 0.98 -1.63
CA LEU A 18 9.80 2.35 -1.30
C LEU A 18 9.52 3.30 -2.46
N ARG A 19 9.81 2.89 -3.69
CA ARG A 19 9.60 3.75 -4.87
C ARG A 19 8.14 4.11 -5.07
N ILE A 20 7.22 3.14 -4.93
CA ILE A 20 5.79 3.44 -5.09
C ILE A 20 5.32 4.40 -3.98
N LEU A 21 5.80 4.22 -2.75
CA LEU A 21 5.44 5.11 -1.65
C LEU A 21 5.99 6.52 -1.85
N GLN A 22 7.22 6.65 -2.33
CA GLN A 22 7.82 7.96 -2.65
C GLN A 22 7.04 8.67 -3.77
N ARG A 23 6.63 7.93 -4.80
CA ARG A 23 5.84 8.49 -5.90
C ARG A 23 4.44 8.89 -5.43
N ALA A 24 3.82 8.08 -4.57
CA ALA A 24 2.52 8.42 -3.97
C ALA A 24 2.64 9.69 -3.14
N ARG A 25 3.69 9.82 -2.32
CA ARG A 25 3.92 11.01 -1.50
C ARG A 25 4.10 12.26 -2.37
N ALA A 26 4.79 12.12 -3.51
CA ALA A 26 4.99 13.24 -4.44
C ALA A 26 3.65 13.79 -4.96
N LEU A 27 2.65 12.94 -5.13
CA LEU A 27 1.31 13.37 -5.58
C LEU A 27 0.60 14.23 -4.53
N ALA A 28 0.98 14.13 -3.26
CA ALA A 28 0.40 14.93 -2.18
C ALA A 28 0.94 16.37 -2.17
N GLY A 29 2.09 16.61 -2.79
CA GLY A 29 2.74 17.92 -2.73
C GLY A 29 3.42 18.17 -1.40
N GLU A 30 4.08 19.32 -1.26
CA GLU A 30 4.85 19.64 -0.05
C GLU A 30 3.98 19.73 1.19
N ASP A 31 2.80 20.30 1.06
CA ASP A 31 1.87 20.53 2.17
C ASP A 31 0.95 19.34 2.46
N GLY A 32 1.01 18.31 1.62
CA GLY A 32 0.13 17.18 1.71
C GLY A 32 0.63 16.09 2.65
N ARG A 33 -0.11 14.99 2.67
CA ARG A 33 0.26 13.82 3.47
C ARG A 33 -0.04 12.52 2.74
N LEU A 34 0.74 11.49 3.09
CA LEU A 34 0.53 10.13 2.59
C LEU A 34 0.10 9.23 3.74
N ILE A 35 -1.04 8.59 3.56
CA ILE A 35 -1.55 7.55 4.45
C ILE A 35 -1.30 6.19 3.78
N VAL A 36 -0.73 5.25 4.52
CA VAL A 36 -0.50 3.90 4.02
C VAL A 36 -1.31 2.91 4.85
N ALA A 37 -2.20 2.18 4.20
CA ALA A 37 -2.97 1.11 4.83
C ALA A 37 -2.27 -0.22 4.57
N VAL A 38 -1.84 -0.89 5.64
CA VAL A 38 -1.08 -2.14 5.57
C VAL A 38 -2.02 -3.30 5.86
N SER A 39 -2.09 -4.25 4.94
CA SER A 39 -2.96 -5.43 5.08
C SER A 39 -2.58 -6.24 6.32
N SER A 40 -3.58 -6.51 7.18
CA SER A 40 -3.36 -7.36 8.35
C SER A 40 -3.10 -8.80 7.94
N ASP A 41 -2.46 -9.56 8.82
CA ASP A 41 -2.21 -10.99 8.58
C ASP A 41 -3.54 -11.75 8.42
N ARG A 42 -4.52 -11.39 9.23
CA ARG A 42 -5.85 -11.99 9.16
C ARG A 42 -6.51 -11.71 7.81
N PHE A 43 -6.46 -10.46 7.33
CA PHE A 43 -7.04 -10.07 6.04
C PHE A 43 -6.37 -10.83 4.89
N ASN A 44 -5.05 -10.92 4.91
CA ASN A 44 -4.30 -11.64 3.88
C ASN A 44 -4.66 -13.13 3.88
N TRP A 45 -4.81 -13.74 5.05
CA TRP A 45 -5.16 -15.14 5.14
C TRP A 45 -6.61 -15.42 4.72
N VAL A 46 -7.56 -14.64 5.27
CA VAL A 46 -9.00 -14.87 5.02
C VAL A 46 -9.39 -14.54 3.58
N GLU A 47 -8.92 -13.41 3.06
CA GLU A 47 -9.36 -12.88 1.76
C GLU A 47 -8.45 -13.27 0.60
N LYS A 48 -7.16 -13.43 0.84
CA LYS A 48 -6.17 -13.67 -0.22
C LYS A 48 -5.50 -15.03 -0.12
N HIS A 49 -5.75 -15.78 0.95
CA HIS A 49 -5.09 -17.05 1.24
C HIS A 49 -3.56 -16.95 1.19
N LYS A 50 -3.03 -15.82 1.66
CA LYS A 50 -1.60 -15.55 1.70
C LYS A 50 -1.12 -15.49 3.14
N LYS A 51 0.04 -16.13 3.38
CA LYS A 51 0.74 -16.02 4.65
C LYS A 51 1.98 -15.16 4.45
N CYS A 52 2.07 -14.09 5.22
CA CYS A 52 3.22 -13.18 5.13
C CYS A 52 4.43 -13.75 5.86
N ALA A 53 5.62 -13.47 5.34
CA ALA A 53 6.88 -13.81 6.00
C ALA A 53 7.10 -12.93 7.24
N ILE A 54 6.68 -11.67 7.17
CA ILE A 54 6.82 -10.68 8.24
C ILE A 54 5.45 -10.39 8.84
N PRO A 55 5.26 -10.48 10.18
CA PRO A 55 3.97 -10.19 10.82
C PRO A 55 3.52 -8.74 10.57
N ASP A 56 2.21 -8.51 10.57
CA ASP A 56 1.63 -7.20 10.22
C ASP A 56 2.11 -6.06 11.11
N TRP A 57 2.27 -6.29 12.42
CA TRP A 57 2.73 -5.23 13.33
C TRP A 57 4.14 -4.75 12.97
N GLN A 58 5.01 -5.67 12.52
CA GLN A 58 6.35 -5.31 12.06
C GLN A 58 6.30 -4.59 10.71
N ARG A 59 5.46 -5.06 9.81
CA ARG A 59 5.30 -4.40 8.49
C ARG A 59 4.81 -2.98 8.68
N MET A 60 3.83 -2.76 9.56
CA MET A 60 3.31 -1.43 9.87
C MET A 60 4.40 -0.53 10.49
N GLU A 61 5.21 -1.07 11.40
CA GLU A 61 6.27 -0.31 12.03
C GLU A 61 7.36 0.10 11.03
N ILE A 62 7.76 -0.81 10.15
CA ILE A 62 8.74 -0.51 9.11
C ILE A 62 8.21 0.59 8.18
N VAL A 63 6.99 0.45 7.69
CA VAL A 63 6.38 1.43 6.79
C VAL A 63 6.23 2.78 7.50
N GLY A 64 5.81 2.78 8.75
CA GLY A 64 5.63 4.00 9.52
C GLY A 64 6.92 4.77 9.81
N ALA A 65 8.07 4.12 9.71
CA ALA A 65 9.37 4.74 9.92
C ALA A 65 9.92 5.45 8.69
N LEU A 66 9.28 5.29 7.53
CA LEU A 66 9.73 5.90 6.29
C LEU A 66 9.41 7.40 6.27
N LYS A 67 10.35 8.21 5.78
CA LYS A 67 10.17 9.66 5.72
C LYS A 67 8.98 10.09 4.87
N CYS A 68 8.65 9.33 3.83
CA CYS A 68 7.56 9.67 2.93
C CYS A 68 6.18 9.32 3.48
N VAL A 69 6.09 8.59 4.59
CA VAL A 69 4.83 8.14 5.16
C VAL A 69 4.47 9.00 6.37
N ASP A 70 3.26 9.56 6.35
CA ASP A 70 2.78 10.43 7.43
C ASP A 70 1.89 9.68 8.42
N LEU A 71 1.16 8.66 7.96
CA LEU A 71 0.27 7.89 8.83
C LEU A 71 0.15 6.46 8.30
N VAL A 72 0.18 5.49 9.21
CA VAL A 72 -0.05 4.08 8.88
C VAL A 72 -1.33 3.62 9.55
N ILE A 73 -2.19 2.94 8.80
CA ILE A 73 -3.42 2.34 9.31
C ILE A 73 -3.47 0.87 8.88
N PRO A 74 -4.20 0.01 9.59
CA PRO A 74 -4.39 -1.36 9.13
C PRO A 74 -5.44 -1.45 8.03
N GLU A 75 -5.26 -2.40 7.12
CA GLU A 75 -6.30 -2.81 6.18
C GLU A 75 -6.84 -4.16 6.62
N ASP A 76 -8.08 -4.19 7.10
CA ASP A 76 -8.70 -5.39 7.68
C ASP A 76 -9.82 -5.99 6.83
N ASN A 77 -10.38 -5.21 5.90
CA ASN A 77 -11.43 -5.69 5.00
C ASN A 77 -11.50 -4.84 3.73
N TRP A 78 -12.18 -5.36 2.71
CA TRP A 78 -12.30 -4.67 1.42
C TRP A 78 -13.17 -3.42 1.49
N GLU A 79 -14.19 -3.44 2.35
CA GLU A 79 -15.20 -2.38 2.43
C GLU A 79 -14.67 -1.11 3.09
N GLN A 80 -13.63 -1.20 3.89
CA GLN A 80 -13.09 -0.03 4.61
C GLN A 80 -12.59 1.08 3.68
N LYS A 81 -12.29 0.78 2.41
CA LYS A 81 -11.74 1.76 1.48
C LYS A 81 -12.66 2.97 1.32
N LYS A 82 -13.94 2.74 1.17
CA LYS A 82 -14.92 3.84 1.07
C LYS A 82 -15.00 4.64 2.37
N THR A 83 -14.98 3.96 3.50
CA THR A 83 -14.99 4.59 4.82
C THR A 83 -13.72 5.38 5.05
N ASP A 84 -12.57 4.82 4.69
CA ASP A 84 -11.26 5.49 4.84
C ASP A 84 -11.20 6.79 4.03
N VAL A 85 -11.67 6.75 2.77
CA VAL A 85 -11.66 7.93 1.90
C VAL A 85 -12.47 9.05 2.55
N ALA A 86 -13.64 8.75 3.08
CA ALA A 86 -14.48 9.74 3.76
C ALA A 86 -13.87 10.20 5.08
N LYS A 87 -13.39 9.25 5.89
CA LYS A 87 -12.87 9.53 7.24
C LYS A 87 -11.64 10.42 7.23
N TYR A 88 -10.73 10.18 6.30
CA TYR A 88 -9.46 10.92 6.24
C TYR A 88 -9.47 12.07 5.23
N GLY A 89 -10.59 12.29 4.55
CA GLY A 89 -10.68 13.35 3.53
C GLY A 89 -9.70 13.11 2.39
N VAL A 90 -9.66 11.90 1.88
CA VAL A 90 -8.70 11.49 0.84
C VAL A 90 -9.02 12.17 -0.49
N ASP A 91 -8.01 12.76 -1.09
CA ASP A 91 -8.10 13.39 -2.41
C ASP A 91 -7.68 12.43 -3.53
N VAL A 92 -6.71 11.57 -3.27
CA VAL A 92 -6.16 10.64 -4.26
C VAL A 92 -5.91 9.27 -3.62
N CYS A 93 -6.42 8.22 -4.26
CA CYS A 93 -6.08 6.83 -3.93
C CYS A 93 -5.09 6.32 -4.98
N VAL A 94 -3.92 5.86 -4.53
CA VAL A 94 -2.85 5.39 -5.40
C VAL A 94 -2.68 3.89 -5.21
N MET A 95 -2.65 3.16 -6.32
CA MET A 95 -2.40 1.72 -6.30
C MET A 95 -1.40 1.36 -7.38
N GLY A 96 -0.76 0.19 -7.26
CA GLY A 96 0.04 -0.36 -8.35
C GLY A 96 -0.84 -0.73 -9.53
N ASP A 97 -0.28 -0.76 -10.72
CA ASP A 97 -1.04 -1.05 -11.95
C ASP A 97 -1.53 -2.50 -12.04
N ASP A 98 -1.03 -3.40 -11.19
CA ASP A 98 -1.59 -4.74 -11.04
C ASP A 98 -3.09 -4.70 -10.66
N TRP A 99 -3.52 -3.60 -10.05
CA TRP A 99 -4.89 -3.38 -9.59
C TRP A 99 -5.71 -2.52 -10.55
N ALA A 100 -5.19 -2.23 -11.75
CA ALA A 100 -5.83 -1.34 -12.70
C ALA A 100 -7.32 -1.67 -12.88
N GLY A 101 -8.18 -0.67 -12.71
CA GLY A 101 -9.63 -0.78 -12.78
C GLY A 101 -10.32 -1.28 -11.53
N LYS A 102 -9.61 -1.96 -10.64
CA LYS A 102 -10.22 -2.61 -9.47
C LYS A 102 -10.59 -1.65 -8.34
N PHE A 103 -10.07 -0.43 -8.37
CA PHE A 103 -10.37 0.61 -7.40
C PHE A 103 -11.19 1.73 -8.01
N ASP A 104 -11.68 1.55 -9.23
CA ASP A 104 -12.48 2.57 -9.93
C ASP A 104 -13.79 2.91 -9.22
N PHE A 105 -14.27 2.02 -8.35
CA PHE A 105 -15.45 2.30 -7.53
C PHE A 105 -15.25 3.49 -6.57
N LEU A 106 -14.01 3.93 -6.35
CA LEU A 106 -13.71 5.10 -5.53
C LEU A 106 -13.71 6.42 -6.32
N LYS A 107 -13.84 6.36 -7.64
CA LYS A 107 -13.74 7.58 -8.50
C LYS A 107 -14.81 8.62 -8.24
N ASP A 108 -15.93 8.22 -7.66
CA ASP A 108 -16.98 9.18 -7.26
C ASP A 108 -16.62 9.93 -5.97
N GLN A 109 -15.62 9.47 -5.22
CA GLN A 109 -15.19 10.06 -3.94
C GLN A 109 -13.83 10.73 -4.04
N CYS A 110 -12.94 10.23 -4.88
CA CYS A 110 -11.57 10.75 -5.00
C CYS A 110 -10.98 10.39 -6.36
N GLU A 111 -9.83 10.97 -6.66
CA GLU A 111 -9.05 10.56 -7.84
C GLU A 111 -8.41 9.20 -7.57
N VAL A 112 -8.38 8.33 -8.57
CA VAL A 112 -7.73 7.02 -8.48
C VAL A 112 -6.61 6.97 -9.50
N VAL A 113 -5.39 6.69 -9.03
CA VAL A 113 -4.18 6.65 -9.88
C VAL A 113 -3.53 5.28 -9.75
N TYR A 114 -3.20 4.68 -10.88
CA TYR A 114 -2.48 3.42 -10.93
C TYR A 114 -1.06 3.68 -11.41
N LEU A 115 -0.07 3.32 -10.59
CA LEU A 115 1.34 3.55 -10.90
C LEU A 115 2.00 2.28 -11.41
N PRO A 116 2.88 2.40 -12.44
CA PRO A 116 3.60 1.24 -12.93
C PRO A 116 4.56 0.72 -11.85
N ARG A 117 4.70 -0.60 -11.83
CA ARG A 117 5.58 -1.31 -10.92
C ARG A 117 7.05 -1.00 -11.26
N THR A 118 7.92 -1.04 -10.23
CA THR A 118 9.37 -1.00 -10.43
C THR A 118 9.79 -2.32 -11.09
N PRO A 119 10.45 -2.28 -12.28
CA PRO A 119 10.78 -3.49 -13.00
C PRO A 119 11.67 -4.46 -12.21
N ASP A 120 11.45 -5.74 -12.44
CA ASP A 120 12.28 -6.86 -11.99
C ASP A 120 12.43 -7.00 -10.47
N ILE A 121 11.52 -6.37 -9.69
CA ILE A 121 11.55 -6.48 -8.24
C ILE A 121 10.14 -6.77 -7.72
N SER A 122 9.99 -7.79 -6.85
CA SER A 122 8.73 -8.11 -6.19
C SER A 122 8.99 -8.97 -4.97
N SER A 123 8.04 -8.98 -4.01
CA SER A 123 8.13 -9.86 -2.85
C SER A 123 8.11 -11.34 -3.24
N THR A 124 7.35 -11.69 -4.26
CA THR A 124 7.29 -13.06 -4.75
C THR A 124 8.66 -13.51 -5.27
N GLN A 125 9.33 -12.66 -6.04
CA GLN A 125 10.67 -12.94 -6.55
C GLN A 125 11.68 -13.09 -5.41
N ILE A 126 11.64 -12.20 -4.43
CA ILE A 126 12.53 -12.27 -3.27
C ILE A 126 12.31 -13.57 -2.50
N LYS A 127 11.07 -13.96 -2.27
CA LYS A 127 10.74 -15.22 -1.59
C LYS A 127 11.25 -16.43 -2.38
N GLY A 128 11.13 -16.41 -3.69
CA GLY A 128 11.65 -17.46 -4.57
C GLY A 128 13.16 -17.57 -4.46
N ASP A 129 13.86 -16.44 -4.54
CA ASP A 129 15.32 -16.38 -4.42
C ASP A 129 15.80 -16.92 -3.05
N LEU A 130 15.14 -16.52 -1.98
CA LEU A 130 15.47 -17.00 -0.64
C LEU A 130 15.26 -18.51 -0.48
N SER A 131 14.21 -19.05 -1.11
CA SER A 131 13.93 -20.49 -1.09
C SER A 131 15.00 -21.31 -1.81
N GLN A 132 15.66 -20.74 -2.79
CA GLN A 132 16.74 -21.40 -3.55
C GLN A 132 18.10 -21.30 -2.88
N ARG A 133 18.26 -20.43 -1.91
CA ARG A 133 19.51 -20.28 -1.17
C ARG A 133 19.60 -21.33 -0.07
N LYS A 134 20.65 -22.08 -0.08
CA LYS A 134 20.91 -23.12 0.93
C LYS A 134 22.17 -22.82 1.70
#